data_d50e9d868db6082f3fb693ae0b41d782
#
_entry.id   d50e9d868db6082f3fb693ae0b41d782
#
_cell.length_a   1.000
_cell.length_b   1.000
_cell.length_c   1.000
_cell.angle_alpha   90.00
_cell.angle_beta   90.00
_cell.angle_gamma   90.00
#
_symmetry.space_group_name_H-M   'P 1'
#
loop_
_entity.id
_entity.type
_entity.pdbx_description
1 polymer ?
#
loop_
_entity_poly.entity_id
_entity_poly.type
_entity_poly.pdbx_seq_one_letter_code
_entity_poly.pdbx_strand_id
1 'polypeptide(L)'
;LGDYLVFSLRADHKMIPPKLFKVRLMEEQRRFMAEHGQTRIGKAAGENLKDKVKLELLSRSEPVPSFHDVLWNIGQNRVYFSSLSDKVVDDFVDLFKKTFSLGLKRIVPREYPQLQQNVKTDSDDDGAGDFVSIGREFLTWLWFKSEQRGGQVSLTKTEEVQLHLLKRVALEAGRGEYAQGVVCSGLHAELTEGKEAIRQGKKVKEAIIELHRDQNQWEFNFKADTFYFQSMKMPTFDWQEMSEDPSGRLLERIYLIEEAAKTMDELYESFLTLRLSNDWTQTEKPLLAKWVSMDRR
;
A
#
# COMPACT_ATOMS: atom_id res chain seq x y z
N LEU A 1 -3.20 23.64 -14.18
CA LEU A 1 -3.10 22.92 -15.45
C LEU A 1 -4.44 22.26 -15.76
N GLY A 2 -5.36 23.00 -16.43
CA GLY A 2 -6.72 22.51 -16.65
C GLY A 2 -7.43 22.19 -15.33
N ASP A 3 -7.97 20.99 -15.20
CA ASP A 3 -8.67 20.52 -14.01
C ASP A 3 -7.75 20.01 -12.88
N TYR A 4 -6.42 20.19 -13.03
CA TYR A 4 -5.45 19.68 -12.07
C TYR A 4 -4.86 20.78 -11.21
N LEU A 5 -4.84 20.55 -9.89
CA LEU A 5 -4.01 21.28 -8.93
C LEU A 5 -2.87 20.37 -8.48
N VAL A 6 -1.64 20.87 -8.61
CA VAL A 6 -0.42 20.16 -8.18
C VAL A 6 0.31 21.03 -7.17
N PHE A 7 0.56 20.47 -6.00
CA PHE A 7 1.27 21.13 -4.92
C PHE A 7 1.99 20.10 -4.03
N SER A 8 2.76 20.54 -3.07
CA SER A 8 3.45 19.64 -2.14
C SER A 8 3.13 20.00 -0.69
N LEU A 9 2.89 18.96 0.12
CA LEU A 9 2.87 19.09 1.58
C LEU A 9 4.32 19.04 2.08
N ARG A 10 4.74 20.07 2.82
CA ARG A 10 5.98 20.05 3.58
C ARG A 10 5.67 19.60 5.01
N ALA A 11 6.37 18.56 5.46
CA ALA A 11 6.33 18.09 6.85
C ALA A 11 7.71 18.16 7.45
N ASP A 12 7.85 18.91 8.54
CA ASP A 12 9.12 19.11 9.22
C ASP A 12 9.22 18.17 10.43
N HIS A 13 10.22 17.29 10.42
CA HIS A 13 10.44 16.30 11.47
C HIS A 13 11.76 16.55 12.18
N LYS A 14 11.72 16.61 13.52
CA LYS A 14 12.94 16.60 14.32
C LYS A 14 13.38 15.15 14.54
N MET A 15 14.59 14.84 14.15
CA MET A 15 15.17 13.50 14.28
C MET A 15 16.38 13.52 15.22
N ILE A 16 16.47 12.52 16.07
CA ILE A 16 17.65 12.30 16.90
C ILE A 16 18.38 11.08 16.31
N PRO A 17 19.65 11.23 15.88
CA PRO A 17 20.44 10.09 15.44
C PRO A 17 20.57 9.07 16.58
N PRO A 18 20.25 7.78 16.36
CA PRO A 18 20.25 6.76 17.43
C PRO A 18 21.59 6.63 18.15
N LYS A 19 22.69 6.77 17.43
CA LYS A 19 24.04 6.75 18.01
C LYS A 19 24.28 7.91 18.96
N LEU A 20 23.87 9.14 18.58
CA LEU A 20 23.98 10.31 19.43
C LEU A 20 23.16 10.17 20.71
N PHE A 21 21.90 9.71 20.57
CA PHE A 21 21.02 9.43 21.71
C PHE A 21 21.67 8.45 22.71
N LYS A 22 22.21 7.33 22.18
CA LYS A 22 22.86 6.30 23.02
C LYS A 22 24.05 6.88 23.80
N VAL A 23 24.91 7.66 23.15
CA VAL A 23 26.08 8.26 23.80
C VAL A 23 25.64 9.24 24.90
N ARG A 24 24.71 10.14 24.59
CA ARG A 24 24.21 11.12 25.56
C ARG A 24 23.49 10.46 26.74
N LEU A 25 22.72 9.43 26.49
CA LEU A 25 22.06 8.66 27.54
C LEU A 25 23.10 8.00 28.48
N MET A 26 24.16 7.42 27.92
CA MET A 26 25.22 6.81 28.73
C MET A 26 25.96 7.86 29.59
N GLU A 27 26.20 9.06 29.05
CA GLU A 27 26.81 10.17 29.79
C GLU A 27 25.91 10.63 30.96
N GLU A 28 24.62 10.84 30.71
CA GLU A 28 23.66 11.23 31.74
C GLU A 28 23.47 10.12 32.79
N GLN A 29 23.45 8.86 32.40
CA GLN A 29 23.39 7.74 33.36
C GLN A 29 24.62 7.68 34.27
N ARG A 30 25.81 7.89 33.71
CA ARG A 30 27.05 7.96 34.52
C ARG A 30 27.01 9.11 35.51
N ARG A 31 26.58 10.30 35.03
CA ARG A 31 26.45 11.48 35.89
C ARG A 31 25.46 11.23 37.03
N PHE A 32 24.28 10.71 36.71
CA PHE A 32 23.26 10.36 37.70
C PHE A 32 23.77 9.39 38.77
N MET A 33 24.47 8.33 38.36
CA MET A 33 25.04 7.37 39.28
C MET A 33 26.11 8.02 40.21
N ALA A 34 26.94 8.88 39.65
CA ALA A 34 27.97 9.57 40.43
C ALA A 34 27.36 10.55 41.44
N GLU A 35 26.35 11.35 41.05
CA GLU A 35 25.67 12.31 41.92
C GLU A 35 24.91 11.63 43.08
N HIS A 36 24.37 10.45 42.88
CA HIS A 36 23.55 9.73 43.87
C HIS A 36 24.30 8.59 44.59
N GLY A 37 25.58 8.41 44.29
CA GLY A 37 26.38 7.33 44.88
C GLY A 37 25.86 5.92 44.61
N GLN A 38 25.16 5.74 43.49
CA GLN A 38 24.49 4.50 43.09
C GLN A 38 25.28 3.77 42.02
N THR A 39 25.29 2.43 42.11
CA THR A 39 25.87 1.57 41.06
C THR A 39 24.86 1.06 40.06
N ARG A 40 23.57 1.25 40.33
CA ARG A 40 22.45 0.85 39.43
C ARG A 40 21.37 1.91 39.42
N ILE A 41 20.77 2.08 38.22
CA ILE A 41 19.65 3.00 38.02
C ILE A 41 18.35 2.19 38.06
N GLY A 42 17.39 2.60 38.87
CA GLY A 42 16.07 1.98 38.93
C GLY A 42 15.29 2.24 37.62
N LYS A 43 14.31 1.39 37.31
CA LYS A 43 13.55 1.45 36.05
C LYS A 43 12.91 2.83 35.80
N ALA A 44 12.23 3.37 36.84
CA ALA A 44 11.57 4.70 36.70
C ALA A 44 12.58 5.84 36.46
N ALA A 45 13.71 5.86 37.19
CA ALA A 45 14.76 6.85 36.98
C ALA A 45 15.40 6.70 35.58
N GLY A 46 15.55 5.47 35.09
CA GLY A 46 16.07 5.19 33.77
C GLY A 46 15.17 5.73 32.66
N GLU A 47 13.85 5.60 32.78
CA GLU A 47 12.88 6.18 31.84
C GLU A 47 12.91 7.70 31.88
N ASN A 48 12.92 8.30 33.05
CA ASN A 48 13.03 9.78 33.21
C ASN A 48 14.30 10.34 32.55
N LEU A 49 15.43 9.64 32.67
CA LEU A 49 16.68 10.03 32.03
C LEU A 49 16.59 9.93 30.50
N LYS A 50 15.95 8.89 29.97
CA LYS A 50 15.72 8.76 28.53
C LYS A 50 14.88 9.91 28.00
N ASP A 51 13.78 10.24 28.69
CA ASP A 51 12.89 11.33 28.28
C ASP A 51 13.59 12.69 28.35
N LYS A 52 14.37 12.94 29.42
CA LYS A 52 15.17 14.15 29.57
C LYS A 52 16.15 14.31 28.40
N VAL A 53 16.95 13.29 28.13
CA VAL A 53 17.94 13.29 27.02
C VAL A 53 17.26 13.47 25.68
N LYS A 54 16.11 12.80 25.46
CA LYS A 54 15.33 12.93 24.24
C LYS A 54 14.84 14.37 24.03
N LEU A 55 14.25 14.99 25.06
CA LEU A 55 13.78 16.36 25.01
C LEU A 55 14.92 17.36 24.76
N GLU A 56 16.06 17.17 25.44
CA GLU A 56 17.25 18.01 25.26
C GLU A 56 17.76 17.93 23.81
N LEU A 57 17.91 16.73 23.26
CA LEU A 57 18.38 16.55 21.89
C LEU A 57 17.37 17.07 20.86
N LEU A 58 16.06 16.87 21.06
CA LEU A 58 15.02 17.43 20.20
C LEU A 58 14.99 18.96 20.23
N SER A 59 15.25 19.59 21.38
CA SER A 59 15.28 21.05 21.47
C SER A 59 16.42 21.67 20.66
N ARG A 60 17.55 20.95 20.56
CA ARG A 60 18.76 21.39 19.84
C ARG A 60 18.81 20.90 18.38
N SER A 61 17.96 19.93 17.98
CA SER A 61 17.95 19.46 16.61
C SER A 61 17.18 20.40 15.69
N GLU A 62 17.74 20.65 14.52
CA GLU A 62 17.01 21.30 13.43
C GLU A 62 15.97 20.37 12.82
N PRO A 63 14.82 20.90 12.41
CA PRO A 63 13.83 20.09 11.70
C PRO A 63 14.35 19.72 10.31
N VAL A 64 14.18 18.45 9.94
CA VAL A 64 14.47 17.95 8.59
C VAL A 64 13.17 17.99 7.80
N PRO A 65 13.10 18.74 6.70
CA PRO A 65 11.91 18.81 5.87
C PRO A 65 11.76 17.53 5.03
N SER A 66 10.54 17.05 4.93
CA SER A 66 10.10 16.08 3.91
C SER A 66 9.00 16.69 3.06
N PHE A 67 8.99 16.35 1.77
CA PHE A 67 8.02 16.86 0.82
C PHE A 67 7.22 15.70 0.27
N HIS A 68 5.91 15.90 0.20
CA HIS A 68 4.97 14.91 -0.31
C HIS A 68 4.11 15.57 -1.38
N ASP A 69 4.21 15.08 -2.60
CA ASP A 69 3.49 15.64 -3.73
C ASP A 69 2.01 15.28 -3.66
N VAL A 70 1.19 16.24 -4.03
CA VAL A 70 -0.26 16.14 -4.12
C VAL A 70 -0.69 16.47 -5.54
N LEU A 71 -1.43 15.57 -6.13
CA LEU A 71 -2.13 15.78 -7.37
C LEU A 71 -3.63 15.72 -7.09
N TRP A 72 -4.33 16.81 -7.32
CA TRP A 72 -5.77 16.88 -7.18
C TRP A 72 -6.42 17.09 -8.54
N ASN A 73 -7.12 16.05 -9.03
CA ASN A 73 -7.99 16.12 -10.18
C ASN A 73 -9.38 16.60 -9.70
N ILE A 74 -9.69 17.86 -9.98
CA ILE A 74 -10.95 18.49 -9.56
C ILE A 74 -12.13 17.90 -10.34
N GLY A 75 -11.95 17.63 -11.63
CA GLY A 75 -13.01 17.09 -12.49
C GLY A 75 -13.48 15.69 -12.05
N GLN A 76 -12.56 14.89 -11.53
CA GLN A 76 -12.86 13.53 -11.01
C GLN A 76 -13.07 13.49 -9.50
N ASN A 77 -12.92 14.60 -8.77
CA ASN A 77 -12.92 14.66 -7.31
C ASN A 77 -11.94 13.67 -6.68
N ARG A 78 -10.75 13.50 -7.26
CA ARG A 78 -9.75 12.53 -6.84
C ARG A 78 -8.44 13.20 -6.46
N VAL A 79 -7.87 12.78 -5.34
CA VAL A 79 -6.57 13.25 -4.85
C VAL A 79 -5.61 12.08 -4.78
N TYR A 80 -4.44 12.24 -5.40
CA TYR A 80 -3.31 11.33 -5.29
C TYR A 80 -2.26 11.98 -4.40
N PHE A 81 -1.77 11.22 -3.41
CA PHE A 81 -0.84 11.72 -2.40
C PHE A 81 0.37 10.80 -2.27
N SER A 82 1.57 11.36 -2.37
CA SER A 82 2.82 10.61 -2.43
C SER A 82 3.35 10.21 -1.04
N SER A 83 2.53 9.57 -0.20
CA SER A 83 2.97 9.02 1.08
C SER A 83 2.32 7.68 1.37
N LEU A 84 3.10 6.77 1.99
CA LEU A 84 2.62 5.47 2.50
C LEU A 84 2.55 5.44 4.03
N SER A 85 2.95 6.54 4.71
CA SER A 85 2.89 6.66 6.16
C SER A 85 1.49 7.07 6.59
N ASP A 86 0.80 6.22 7.34
CA ASP A 86 -0.56 6.52 7.83
C ASP A 86 -0.61 7.84 8.60
N LYS A 87 0.40 8.10 9.43
CA LYS A 87 0.49 9.38 10.17
C LYS A 87 0.53 10.58 9.24
N VAL A 88 1.37 10.54 8.20
CA VAL A 88 1.50 11.65 7.24
C VAL A 88 0.23 11.80 6.42
N VAL A 89 -0.44 10.70 6.09
CA VAL A 89 -1.73 10.71 5.39
C VAL A 89 -2.83 11.31 6.27
N ASP A 90 -2.89 10.96 7.56
CA ASP A 90 -3.85 11.53 8.50
C ASP A 90 -3.63 13.03 8.70
N ASP A 91 -2.36 13.44 8.93
CA ASP A 91 -1.99 14.86 9.03
C ASP A 91 -2.37 15.64 7.76
N PHE A 92 -2.19 15.04 6.57
CA PHE A 92 -2.59 15.63 5.30
C PHE A 92 -4.12 15.77 5.18
N VAL A 93 -4.89 14.74 5.50
CA VAL A 93 -6.37 14.77 5.45
C VAL A 93 -6.92 15.87 6.35
N ASP A 94 -6.38 16.00 7.57
CA ASP A 94 -6.79 17.04 8.51
C ASP A 94 -6.42 18.45 8.00
N LEU A 95 -5.22 18.60 7.45
CA LEU A 95 -4.78 19.88 6.90
C LEU A 95 -5.59 20.26 5.66
N PHE A 96 -5.85 19.32 4.78
CA PHE A 96 -6.67 19.51 3.57
C PHE A 96 -8.07 20.00 3.95
N LYS A 97 -8.71 19.36 4.93
CA LYS A 97 -10.02 19.79 5.43
C LYS A 97 -10.00 21.20 6.00
N LYS A 98 -8.96 21.56 6.77
CA LYS A 98 -8.81 22.91 7.33
C LYS A 98 -8.59 23.96 6.24
N THR A 99 -7.87 23.63 5.18
CA THR A 99 -7.47 24.56 4.12
C THR A 99 -8.58 24.78 3.10
N PHE A 100 -9.21 23.70 2.65
CA PHE A 100 -10.17 23.74 1.55
C PHE A 100 -11.64 23.57 1.99
N SER A 101 -11.88 23.31 3.27
CA SER A 101 -13.20 22.99 3.82
C SER A 101 -13.85 21.76 3.17
N LEU A 102 -13.04 20.87 2.62
CA LEU A 102 -13.45 19.63 1.95
C LEU A 102 -12.87 18.42 2.70
N GLY A 103 -13.69 17.40 2.93
CA GLY A 103 -13.25 16.15 3.53
C GLY A 103 -12.72 15.18 2.48
N LEU A 104 -11.54 14.59 2.71
CA LEU A 104 -11.02 13.50 1.91
C LEU A 104 -11.45 12.16 2.52
N LYS A 105 -11.84 11.22 1.66
CA LYS A 105 -12.10 9.83 2.02
C LYS A 105 -11.07 8.94 1.33
N ARG A 106 -10.42 8.05 2.09
CA ARG A 106 -9.47 7.10 1.52
C ARG A 106 -10.20 6.10 0.62
N ILE A 107 -9.61 5.81 -0.55
CA ILE A 107 -10.07 4.72 -1.41
C ILE A 107 -9.43 3.44 -0.89
N VAL A 108 -10.23 2.60 -0.25
CA VAL A 108 -9.80 1.30 0.27
C VAL A 108 -10.81 0.22 -0.16
N PRO A 109 -10.41 -1.06 -0.28
CA PRO A 109 -11.26 -2.11 -0.87
C PRO A 109 -12.67 -2.18 -0.27
N ARG A 110 -12.78 -2.09 1.05
CA ARG A 110 -14.06 -2.22 1.78
C ARG A 110 -15.04 -1.07 1.57
N GLU A 111 -14.59 0.06 1.03
CA GLU A 111 -15.39 1.29 0.90
C GLU A 111 -16.03 1.42 -0.49
N TYR A 112 -15.82 0.44 -1.37
CA TYR A 112 -16.43 0.47 -2.70
C TYR A 112 -17.96 0.33 -2.63
N PRO A 113 -18.71 1.11 -3.45
CA PRO A 113 -20.17 1.17 -3.40
C PRO A 113 -20.87 -0.18 -3.56
N GLN A 114 -20.29 -1.08 -4.39
CA GLN A 114 -20.82 -2.40 -4.64
C GLN A 114 -20.91 -3.26 -3.37
N LEU A 115 -19.97 -3.09 -2.44
CA LEU A 115 -19.97 -3.79 -1.16
C LEU A 115 -20.98 -3.19 -0.20
N GLN A 116 -21.19 -1.87 -0.23
CA GLN A 116 -22.14 -1.21 0.66
C GLN A 116 -23.60 -1.53 0.33
N GLN A 117 -23.90 -1.82 -0.94
CA GLN A 117 -25.26 -2.12 -1.40
C GLN A 117 -25.63 -3.59 -1.25
N ASN A 118 -24.69 -4.52 -1.31
CA ASN A 118 -24.95 -5.96 -1.43
C ASN A 118 -24.66 -6.75 -0.17
N VAL A 119 -24.17 -6.12 0.88
CA VAL A 119 -23.83 -6.83 2.11
C VAL A 119 -25.05 -6.88 3.03
N LYS A 120 -25.92 -7.83 2.81
CA LYS A 120 -26.53 -8.55 3.92
C LYS A 120 -25.43 -9.43 4.49
N THR A 121 -24.91 -8.99 5.61
CA THR A 121 -23.96 -9.78 6.40
C THR A 121 -24.66 -11.07 6.83
N ASP A 122 -24.38 -12.19 6.16
CA ASP A 122 -24.51 -13.51 6.77
C ASP A 122 -23.39 -13.66 7.81
N SER A 123 -23.33 -12.74 8.74
CA SER A 123 -22.29 -12.68 9.76
C SER A 123 -22.90 -12.66 11.13
N ASP A 124 -23.49 -13.77 11.51
CA ASP A 124 -23.63 -14.12 12.92
C ASP A 124 -22.42 -14.93 13.42
N ASP A 125 -21.36 -15.05 12.61
CA ASP A 125 -20.11 -15.66 13.04
C ASP A 125 -18.98 -14.66 12.78
N ASP A 126 -18.51 -13.98 13.84
CA ASP A 126 -17.36 -13.08 13.91
C ASP A 126 -17.33 -11.89 12.92
N GLY A 127 -18.31 -11.04 13.01
CA GLY A 127 -18.63 -9.85 12.19
C GLY A 127 -17.59 -8.78 11.89
N ALA A 128 -16.30 -9.02 12.03
CA ALA A 128 -15.22 -8.15 11.56
C ALA A 128 -14.23 -8.89 10.65
N GLY A 129 -14.37 -10.21 10.50
CA GLY A 129 -13.38 -11.09 9.87
C GLY A 129 -13.26 -10.93 8.37
N ASP A 130 -14.36 -10.98 7.64
CA ASP A 130 -14.32 -11.21 6.18
C ASP A 130 -14.06 -9.95 5.34
N PHE A 131 -14.53 -8.79 5.75
CA PHE A 131 -14.39 -7.57 4.95
C PHE A 131 -12.98 -6.99 4.87
N VAL A 132 -12.14 -7.20 5.87
CA VAL A 132 -10.75 -6.73 5.82
C VAL A 132 -9.93 -7.59 4.85
N SER A 133 -10.42 -8.75 4.48
CA SER A 133 -9.72 -9.64 3.57
C SER A 133 -10.13 -9.54 2.10
N ILE A 134 -11.15 -8.71 1.74
CA ILE A 134 -11.62 -8.62 0.35
C ILE A 134 -10.54 -8.12 -0.62
N GLY A 135 -9.71 -7.16 -0.21
CA GLY A 135 -8.58 -6.72 -1.01
C GLY A 135 -7.53 -7.82 -1.17
N ARG A 136 -7.31 -8.64 -0.14
CA ARG A 136 -6.41 -9.80 -0.21
C ARG A 136 -7.00 -10.91 -1.07
N GLU A 137 -8.31 -11.12 -1.06
CA GLU A 137 -9.00 -12.03 -2.00
C GLU A 137 -8.81 -11.56 -3.43
N PHE A 138 -9.02 -10.26 -3.68
CA PHE A 138 -8.78 -9.65 -4.98
C PHE A 138 -7.36 -9.92 -5.49
N LEU A 139 -6.34 -9.63 -4.68
CA LEU A 139 -4.96 -9.80 -5.10
C LEU A 139 -4.58 -11.29 -5.28
N THR A 140 -5.19 -12.19 -4.49
CA THR A 140 -5.06 -13.63 -4.67
C THR A 140 -5.73 -14.09 -5.98
N TRP A 141 -6.91 -13.54 -6.28
CA TRP A 141 -7.61 -13.81 -7.53
C TRP A 141 -6.85 -13.24 -8.74
N LEU A 142 -6.26 -12.05 -8.63
CA LEU A 142 -5.40 -11.50 -9.69
C LEU A 142 -4.22 -12.42 -9.98
N TRP A 143 -3.58 -12.97 -8.95
CA TRP A 143 -2.50 -13.93 -9.17
C TRP A 143 -2.99 -15.16 -9.93
N PHE A 144 -4.12 -15.74 -9.53
CA PHE A 144 -4.74 -16.82 -10.24
C PHE A 144 -4.99 -16.48 -11.72
N LYS A 145 -5.54 -15.31 -12.00
CA LYS A 145 -5.81 -14.85 -13.38
C LYS A 145 -4.53 -14.61 -14.17
N SER A 146 -3.50 -14.06 -13.54
CA SER A 146 -2.21 -13.78 -14.19
C SER A 146 -1.50 -15.06 -14.68
N GLU A 147 -1.78 -16.22 -14.06
CA GLU A 147 -1.25 -17.50 -14.53
C GLU A 147 -2.13 -18.17 -15.60
N GLN A 148 -3.31 -17.61 -15.86
CA GLN A 148 -4.18 -18.07 -16.95
C GLN A 148 -3.94 -17.22 -18.21
N ARG A 149 -4.17 -17.82 -19.38
CA ARG A 149 -4.17 -17.13 -20.67
C ARG A 149 -2.98 -16.17 -20.91
N GLY A 150 -1.78 -16.49 -20.38
CA GLY A 150 -0.60 -15.65 -20.55
C GLY A 150 -0.67 -14.30 -19.83
N GLY A 151 -1.42 -14.22 -18.73
CA GLY A 151 -1.60 -13.00 -17.94
C GLY A 151 -2.70 -12.08 -18.43
N GLN A 152 -3.45 -12.45 -19.46
CA GLN A 152 -4.57 -11.64 -19.94
C GLN A 152 -5.76 -11.71 -18.99
N VAL A 153 -6.16 -10.56 -18.48
CA VAL A 153 -7.30 -10.38 -17.57
C VAL A 153 -8.31 -9.45 -18.22
N SER A 154 -9.57 -9.90 -18.31
CA SER A 154 -10.63 -9.09 -18.90
C SER A 154 -11.10 -8.01 -17.93
N LEU A 155 -11.10 -6.75 -18.36
CA LEU A 155 -11.73 -5.63 -17.67
C LEU A 155 -13.22 -5.58 -17.97
N THR A 156 -13.55 -5.67 -19.26
CA THR A 156 -14.90 -5.70 -19.80
C THR A 156 -15.02 -6.83 -20.83
N LYS A 157 -16.15 -6.92 -21.54
CA LYS A 157 -16.32 -7.92 -22.63
C LYS A 157 -15.35 -7.72 -23.79
N THR A 158 -14.81 -6.51 -23.95
CA THR A 158 -14.02 -6.10 -25.13
C THR A 158 -12.62 -5.59 -24.77
N GLU A 159 -12.36 -5.28 -23.51
CA GLU A 159 -11.07 -4.78 -23.05
C GLU A 159 -10.37 -5.81 -22.16
N GLU A 160 -9.11 -6.08 -22.47
CA GLU A 160 -8.23 -6.94 -21.71
C GLU A 160 -6.95 -6.18 -21.38
N VAL A 161 -6.38 -6.48 -20.21
CA VAL A 161 -5.06 -6.02 -19.81
C VAL A 161 -4.18 -7.22 -19.55
N GLN A 162 -2.87 -7.05 -19.69
CA GLN A 162 -1.93 -8.07 -19.32
C GLN A 162 -1.35 -7.74 -17.94
N LEU A 163 -1.36 -8.73 -17.05
CA LEU A 163 -0.91 -8.57 -15.68
C LEU A 163 -0.10 -9.79 -15.23
N HIS A 164 1.04 -9.55 -14.62
CA HIS A 164 1.87 -10.58 -14.01
C HIS A 164 2.27 -10.19 -12.58
N LEU A 165 2.22 -11.17 -11.68
CA LEU A 165 2.84 -11.01 -10.37
C LEU A 165 4.32 -11.43 -10.49
N LEU A 166 5.22 -10.52 -10.14
CA LEU A 166 6.65 -10.68 -10.32
C LEU A 166 7.40 -10.76 -8.99
N LYS A 167 8.54 -11.44 -9.00
CA LYS A 167 9.64 -11.29 -8.04
C LYS A 167 9.31 -11.47 -6.56
N ARG A 168 8.18 -10.97 -6.07
CA ARG A 168 7.84 -10.98 -4.64
C ARG A 168 6.34 -10.98 -4.42
N VAL A 169 5.89 -11.92 -3.58
CA VAL A 169 4.53 -11.99 -3.07
C VAL A 169 4.59 -12.21 -1.55
N ALA A 170 3.90 -11.37 -0.79
CA ALA A 170 3.74 -11.53 0.64
C ALA A 170 2.32 -11.99 0.94
N LEU A 171 2.20 -13.09 1.69
CA LEU A 171 0.93 -13.70 2.09
C LEU A 171 0.79 -13.68 3.60
N GLU A 172 -0.42 -13.50 4.08
CA GLU A 172 -0.70 -13.44 5.52
C GLU A 172 -2.06 -14.06 5.84
N ALA A 173 -2.12 -14.78 6.97
CA ALA A 173 -3.36 -15.23 7.59
C ALA A 173 -3.48 -14.60 8.99
N GLY A 174 -4.71 -14.31 9.42
CA GLY A 174 -4.99 -13.66 10.69
C GLY A 174 -4.68 -12.16 10.70
N ARG A 175 -4.66 -11.58 11.89
CA ARG A 175 -4.46 -10.14 12.11
C ARG A 175 -3.70 -9.87 13.41
N GLY A 176 -3.11 -8.67 13.48
CA GLY A 176 -2.43 -8.18 14.65
C GLY A 176 -1.22 -9.03 15.04
N GLU A 177 -1.01 -9.23 16.34
CA GLU A 177 0.15 -9.95 16.88
C GLU A 177 0.16 -11.46 16.52
N TYR A 178 -0.97 -12.01 16.12
CA TYR A 178 -1.12 -13.42 15.74
C TYR A 178 -1.06 -13.65 14.23
N ALA A 179 -0.77 -12.62 13.46
CA ALA A 179 -0.68 -12.73 12.01
C ALA A 179 0.52 -13.58 11.61
N GLN A 180 0.26 -14.63 10.82
CA GLN A 180 1.30 -15.51 10.27
C GLN A 180 1.55 -15.16 8.82
N GLY A 181 2.74 -14.64 8.52
CA GLY A 181 3.14 -14.23 7.18
C GLY A 181 4.16 -15.17 6.53
N VAL A 182 4.12 -15.23 5.21
CA VAL A 182 5.13 -15.85 4.34
C VAL A 182 5.47 -14.86 3.24
N VAL A 183 6.75 -14.68 2.95
CA VAL A 183 7.22 -13.87 1.83
C VAL A 183 7.98 -14.79 0.88
N CYS A 184 7.44 -14.94 -0.32
CA CYS A 184 8.10 -15.64 -1.42
C CYS A 184 8.77 -14.61 -2.32
N SER A 185 10.06 -14.77 -2.61
CA SER A 185 10.81 -13.86 -3.47
C SER A 185 11.83 -14.61 -4.32
N GLY A 186 11.97 -14.19 -5.59
CA GLY A 186 12.94 -14.75 -6.53
C GLY A 186 12.71 -14.23 -7.94
N LEU A 187 13.78 -14.12 -8.75
CA LEU A 187 13.73 -13.56 -10.10
C LEU A 187 12.84 -14.37 -11.07
N HIS A 188 12.75 -15.68 -10.84
CA HIS A 188 11.98 -16.63 -11.65
C HIS A 188 11.23 -17.61 -10.77
N ALA A 189 10.86 -17.20 -9.54
CA ALA A 189 10.20 -18.09 -8.61
C ALA A 189 8.84 -18.48 -9.18
N GLU A 190 8.63 -19.76 -9.38
CA GLU A 190 7.30 -20.34 -9.68
C GLU A 190 6.33 -20.17 -8.50
N LEU A 191 6.74 -19.44 -7.46
CA LEU A 191 5.99 -19.13 -6.25
C LEU A 191 5.21 -20.34 -5.67
N THR A 192 5.74 -21.55 -5.86
CA THR A 192 5.14 -22.80 -5.38
C THR A 192 4.87 -22.75 -3.88
N GLU A 193 5.82 -22.20 -3.11
CA GLU A 193 5.67 -21.97 -1.67
C GLU A 193 4.50 -21.02 -1.35
N GLY A 194 4.24 -20.05 -2.23
CA GLY A 194 3.10 -19.15 -2.09
C GLY A 194 1.77 -19.86 -2.29
N LYS A 195 1.67 -20.79 -3.25
CA LYS A 195 0.47 -21.62 -3.43
C LYS A 195 0.23 -22.51 -2.21
N GLU A 196 1.28 -23.09 -1.65
CA GLU A 196 1.17 -23.85 -0.39
C GLU A 196 0.68 -22.96 0.76
N ALA A 197 1.14 -21.73 0.85
CA ALA A 197 0.64 -20.79 1.84
C ALA A 197 -0.85 -20.46 1.65
N ILE A 198 -1.33 -20.38 0.39
CA ILE A 198 -2.77 -20.22 0.10
C ILE A 198 -3.57 -21.46 0.52
N ARG A 199 -3.04 -22.69 0.31
CA ARG A 199 -3.66 -23.94 0.80
C ARG A 199 -3.85 -23.90 2.32
N GLN A 200 -2.92 -23.29 3.05
CA GLN A 200 -2.99 -23.10 4.49
C GLN A 200 -3.88 -21.92 4.92
N GLY A 201 -4.67 -21.34 4.02
CA GLY A 201 -5.62 -20.26 4.31
C GLY A 201 -5.02 -18.85 4.28
N LYS A 202 -3.74 -18.69 3.89
CA LYS A 202 -3.16 -17.35 3.71
C LYS A 202 -3.68 -16.71 2.42
N LYS A 203 -3.76 -15.37 2.42
CA LYS A 203 -4.15 -14.57 1.25
C LYS A 203 -3.03 -13.61 0.90
N VAL A 204 -2.95 -13.19 -0.36
CA VAL A 204 -1.92 -12.26 -0.82
C VAL A 204 -2.20 -10.87 -0.25
N LYS A 205 -1.27 -10.38 0.57
CA LYS A 205 -1.33 -9.06 1.21
C LYS A 205 -0.64 -7.99 0.38
N GLU A 206 0.43 -8.37 -0.31
CA GLU A 206 1.29 -7.47 -1.06
C GLU A 206 1.96 -8.24 -2.19
N ALA A 207 2.02 -7.65 -3.38
CA ALA A 207 2.70 -8.25 -4.53
C ALA A 207 3.32 -7.18 -5.43
N ILE A 208 4.45 -7.51 -6.07
CA ILE A 208 4.96 -6.73 -7.18
C ILE A 208 4.18 -7.13 -8.42
N ILE A 209 3.51 -6.16 -9.03
CA ILE A 209 2.68 -6.31 -10.22
C ILE A 209 3.37 -5.64 -11.39
N GLU A 210 3.46 -6.35 -12.51
CA GLU A 210 3.70 -5.79 -13.83
C GLU A 210 2.35 -5.71 -14.54
N LEU A 211 1.98 -4.50 -14.95
CA LEU A 211 0.71 -4.19 -15.59
C LEU A 211 0.99 -3.62 -16.97
N HIS A 212 0.33 -4.18 -17.99
CA HIS A 212 0.37 -3.66 -19.36
C HIS A 212 -1.04 -3.30 -19.81
N ARG A 213 -1.19 -2.09 -20.32
CA ARG A 213 -2.40 -1.62 -21.01
C ARG A 213 -1.97 -0.85 -22.26
N ASP A 214 -2.46 -1.27 -23.40
CA ASP A 214 -2.04 -0.74 -24.69
C ASP A 214 -0.52 -0.79 -24.89
N GLN A 215 0.14 0.35 -25.05
CA GLN A 215 1.61 0.44 -25.19
C GLN A 215 2.32 0.74 -23.86
N ASN A 216 1.57 0.93 -22.78
CA ASN A 216 2.09 1.35 -21.50
C ASN A 216 2.36 0.15 -20.59
N GLN A 217 3.50 0.18 -19.89
CA GLN A 217 3.92 -0.82 -18.94
C GLN A 217 4.29 -0.16 -17.61
N TRP A 218 3.72 -0.66 -16.52
CA TRP A 218 4.04 -0.26 -15.15
C TRP A 218 4.56 -1.44 -14.34
N GLU A 219 5.49 -1.17 -13.42
CA GLU A 219 5.85 -2.11 -12.36
C GLU A 219 5.66 -1.40 -11.01
N PHE A 220 4.90 -1.98 -10.10
CA PHE A 220 4.69 -1.42 -8.76
C PHE A 220 4.41 -2.50 -7.74
N ASN A 221 4.73 -2.20 -6.48
CA ASN A 221 4.32 -3.04 -5.35
C ASN A 221 2.94 -2.57 -4.87
N PHE A 222 1.94 -3.47 -4.95
CA PHE A 222 0.57 -3.18 -4.60
C PHE A 222 0.21 -3.77 -3.24
N LYS A 223 -0.36 -2.94 -2.36
CA LYS A 223 -0.82 -3.36 -1.02
C LYS A 223 -2.32 -3.56 -1.02
N ALA A 224 -2.74 -4.79 -0.82
CA ALA A 224 -4.13 -5.23 -0.94
C ALA A 224 -5.10 -4.57 0.06
N ASP A 225 -4.64 -4.32 1.30
CA ASP A 225 -5.51 -3.81 2.37
C ASP A 225 -5.81 -2.30 2.23
N THR A 226 -4.93 -1.56 1.58
CA THR A 226 -4.96 -0.09 1.49
C THR A 226 -5.02 0.45 0.07
N PHE A 227 -4.87 -0.40 -0.94
CA PHE A 227 -4.74 -0.03 -2.35
C PHE A 227 -3.60 0.97 -2.61
N TYR A 228 -2.51 0.83 -1.86
CA TYR A 228 -1.34 1.66 -2.06
C TYR A 228 -0.44 1.11 -3.17
N PHE A 229 0.02 2.02 -4.03
CA PHE A 229 1.03 1.78 -5.05
C PHE A 229 2.38 2.24 -4.51
N GLN A 230 3.30 1.31 -4.31
CA GLN A 230 4.63 1.60 -3.79
C GLN A 230 5.69 1.37 -4.87
N SER A 231 6.66 2.29 -4.95
CA SER A 231 7.80 2.18 -5.88
C SER A 231 7.37 1.99 -7.34
N MET A 232 6.37 2.76 -7.77
CA MET A 232 5.84 2.69 -9.13
C MET A 232 6.91 3.12 -10.14
N LYS A 233 7.24 2.21 -11.05
CA LYS A 233 7.98 2.49 -12.26
C LYS A 233 6.97 2.73 -13.37
N MET A 234 7.07 3.87 -14.00
CA MET A 234 6.21 4.26 -15.11
C MET A 234 6.83 3.85 -16.45
N PRO A 235 6.03 3.80 -17.52
CA PRO A 235 6.54 3.63 -18.87
C PRO A 235 7.70 4.60 -19.15
N THR A 236 8.72 4.10 -19.82
CA THR A 236 9.84 4.94 -20.27
C THR A 236 9.45 5.58 -21.58
N PHE A 237 9.47 6.90 -21.60
CA PHE A 237 9.33 7.66 -22.84
C PHE A 237 10.70 7.88 -23.49
N ASP A 238 10.72 7.96 -24.81
CA ASP A 238 11.87 8.50 -25.48
C ASP A 238 11.92 10.01 -25.21
N TRP A 239 12.88 10.40 -24.35
CA TRP A 239 13.07 11.79 -23.92
C TRP A 239 13.32 12.74 -25.10
N GLN A 240 13.64 12.20 -26.31
CA GLN A 240 13.86 12.97 -27.53
C GLN A 240 12.53 13.37 -28.20
N GLU A 241 11.46 12.61 -27.98
CA GLU A 241 10.13 12.90 -28.52
C GLU A 241 9.26 13.74 -27.58
N MET A 242 9.66 13.86 -26.31
CA MET A 242 8.89 14.64 -25.33
C MET A 242 9.02 16.13 -25.60
N SER A 243 7.91 16.82 -25.47
CA SER A 243 7.85 18.27 -25.43
C SER A 243 8.92 18.84 -24.48
N GLU A 244 9.69 19.83 -24.92
CA GLU A 244 10.60 20.57 -24.04
C GLU A 244 9.87 21.31 -22.92
N ASP A 245 8.53 21.42 -23.04
CA ASP A 245 7.66 22.07 -22.07
C ASP A 245 7.52 21.24 -20.77
N PRO A 246 7.97 21.76 -19.62
CA PRO A 246 7.81 21.11 -18.33
C PRO A 246 6.36 20.77 -17.96
N SER A 247 5.40 21.58 -18.44
CA SER A 247 3.97 21.39 -18.18
C SER A 247 3.42 20.18 -18.94
N GLY A 248 3.86 19.99 -20.19
CA GLY A 248 3.51 18.82 -21.00
C GLY A 248 4.00 17.53 -20.35
N ARG A 249 5.27 17.51 -19.92
CA ARG A 249 5.85 16.36 -19.20
C ARG A 249 5.12 16.03 -17.91
N LEU A 250 4.68 17.06 -17.18
CA LEU A 250 3.92 16.85 -15.95
C LEU A 250 2.55 16.24 -16.24
N LEU A 251 1.82 16.75 -17.25
CA LEU A 251 0.51 16.22 -17.64
C LEU A 251 0.59 14.77 -18.10
N GLU A 252 1.60 14.41 -18.86
CA GLU A 252 1.84 13.04 -19.29
C GLU A 252 2.10 12.10 -18.12
N ARG A 253 2.91 12.54 -17.16
CA ARG A 253 3.15 11.79 -15.94
C ARG A 253 1.87 11.62 -15.09
N ILE A 254 1.04 12.66 -15.01
CA ILE A 254 -0.27 12.62 -14.37
C ILE A 254 -1.15 11.57 -15.05
N TYR A 255 -1.26 11.63 -16.37
CA TYR A 255 -2.03 10.66 -17.16
C TYR A 255 -1.62 9.23 -16.85
N LEU A 256 -0.33 8.92 -16.81
CA LEU A 256 0.15 7.58 -16.51
C LEU A 256 -0.17 7.11 -15.09
N ILE A 257 -0.11 7.99 -14.10
CA ILE A 257 -0.50 7.67 -12.71
C ILE A 257 -2.00 7.35 -12.66
N GLU A 258 -2.81 8.19 -13.31
CA GLU A 258 -4.26 8.01 -13.34
C GLU A 258 -4.67 6.75 -14.09
N GLU A 259 -4.01 6.44 -15.21
CA GLU A 259 -4.31 5.24 -16.01
C GLU A 259 -3.99 3.95 -15.24
N ALA A 260 -2.85 3.91 -14.53
CA ALA A 260 -2.54 2.77 -13.67
C ALA A 260 -3.56 2.59 -12.54
N ALA A 261 -3.91 3.69 -11.87
CA ALA A 261 -4.89 3.65 -10.78
C ALA A 261 -6.29 3.24 -11.28
N LYS A 262 -6.73 3.82 -12.40
CA LYS A 262 -7.99 3.49 -13.06
C LYS A 262 -8.06 2.02 -13.47
N THR A 263 -6.98 1.50 -14.05
CA THR A 263 -6.92 0.09 -14.46
C THR A 263 -7.06 -0.85 -13.26
N MET A 264 -6.41 -0.53 -12.14
CA MET A 264 -6.56 -1.34 -10.92
C MET A 264 -7.95 -1.23 -10.31
N ASP A 265 -8.60 -0.05 -10.39
CA ASP A 265 -9.99 0.13 -9.97
C ASP A 265 -10.95 -0.71 -10.85
N GLU A 266 -10.79 -0.67 -12.18
CA GLU A 266 -11.59 -1.45 -13.13
C GLU A 266 -11.43 -2.97 -12.91
N LEU A 267 -10.21 -3.44 -12.65
CA LEU A 267 -9.94 -4.83 -12.29
C LEU A 267 -10.64 -5.22 -10.98
N TYR A 268 -10.64 -4.32 -10.00
CA TYR A 268 -11.31 -4.56 -8.73
C TYR A 268 -12.83 -4.57 -8.86
N GLU A 269 -13.40 -3.69 -9.65
CA GLU A 269 -14.84 -3.67 -9.94
C GLU A 269 -15.29 -4.93 -10.70
N SER A 270 -14.49 -5.38 -11.66
CA SER A 270 -14.72 -6.66 -12.35
C SER A 270 -14.68 -7.84 -11.37
N PHE A 271 -13.69 -7.87 -10.47
CA PHE A 271 -13.62 -8.87 -9.41
C PHE A 271 -14.84 -8.81 -8.49
N LEU A 272 -15.26 -7.62 -8.03
CA LEU A 272 -16.43 -7.49 -7.17
C LEU A 272 -17.72 -7.95 -7.84
N THR A 273 -17.91 -7.59 -9.10
CA THR A 273 -19.05 -8.04 -9.89
C THR A 273 -19.12 -9.57 -9.94
N LEU A 274 -17.98 -10.22 -10.19
CA LEU A 274 -17.87 -11.66 -10.18
C LEU A 274 -18.04 -12.24 -8.78
N ARG A 275 -17.38 -11.65 -7.77
CA ARG A 275 -17.38 -12.13 -6.38
C ARG A 275 -18.77 -12.11 -5.74
N LEU A 276 -19.60 -11.15 -6.13
CA LEU A 276 -20.97 -10.98 -5.64
C LEU A 276 -22.00 -11.75 -6.45
N SER A 277 -21.60 -12.38 -7.55
CA SER A 277 -22.47 -13.21 -8.39
C SER A 277 -22.49 -14.68 -7.97
N ASN A 278 -23.48 -15.42 -8.46
CA ASN A 278 -23.54 -16.88 -8.27
C ASN A 278 -22.38 -17.60 -8.98
N ASP A 279 -21.83 -17.02 -10.03
CA ASP A 279 -20.72 -17.60 -10.80
C ASP A 279 -19.45 -17.74 -9.96
N TRP A 280 -19.29 -16.90 -8.93
CA TRP A 280 -18.18 -17.03 -7.99
C TRP A 280 -18.17 -18.41 -7.31
N THR A 281 -19.28 -18.80 -6.72
CA THR A 281 -19.38 -20.07 -5.98
C THR A 281 -19.45 -21.29 -6.88
N GLN A 282 -20.09 -21.15 -8.04
CA GLN A 282 -20.32 -22.27 -8.96
C GLN A 282 -19.12 -22.56 -9.88
N THR A 283 -18.37 -21.52 -10.26
CA THR A 283 -17.33 -21.65 -11.29
C THR A 283 -15.98 -21.16 -10.81
N GLU A 284 -15.88 -19.91 -10.37
CA GLU A 284 -14.58 -19.26 -10.16
C GLU A 284 -13.83 -19.78 -8.94
N LYS A 285 -14.51 -19.92 -7.80
CA LYS A 285 -13.92 -20.47 -6.57
C LYS A 285 -13.42 -21.90 -6.72
N PRO A 286 -14.15 -22.83 -7.38
CA PRO A 286 -13.63 -24.17 -7.70
C PRO A 286 -12.40 -24.15 -8.61
N LEU A 287 -12.37 -23.26 -9.63
CA LEU A 287 -11.21 -23.11 -10.51
C LEU A 287 -9.98 -22.59 -9.76
N LEU A 288 -10.15 -21.61 -8.87
CA LEU A 288 -9.10 -21.10 -8.01
C LEU A 288 -8.59 -22.21 -7.07
N ALA A 289 -9.47 -22.98 -6.45
CA ALA A 289 -9.09 -24.11 -5.61
C ALA A 289 -8.31 -25.18 -6.39
N LYS A 290 -8.71 -25.48 -7.61
CA LYS A 290 -8.00 -26.39 -8.51
C LYS A 290 -6.61 -25.84 -8.86
N TRP A 291 -6.49 -24.56 -9.20
CA TRP A 291 -5.21 -23.90 -9.50
C TRP A 291 -4.25 -23.98 -8.32
N VAL A 292 -4.73 -23.72 -7.11
CA VAL A 292 -3.93 -23.84 -5.87
C VAL A 292 -3.45 -25.27 -5.66
N SER A 293 -4.26 -26.28 -6.01
CA SER A 293 -3.92 -27.70 -5.82
C SER A 293 -2.99 -28.28 -6.90
N MET A 294 -2.83 -27.59 -8.04
CA MET A 294 -1.93 -28.02 -9.10
C MET A 294 -0.47 -27.81 -8.72
N ASP A 295 0.24 -28.90 -8.43
CA ASP A 295 1.69 -28.88 -8.44
C ASP A 295 2.13 -28.93 -9.91
N ARG A 296 2.81 -27.89 -10.39
CA ARG A 296 3.55 -28.01 -11.65
C ARG A 296 4.73 -28.96 -11.38
N ARG A 297 4.67 -30.14 -11.99
CA ARG A 297 5.77 -31.09 -12.06
C ARG A 297 6.89 -30.55 -12.94
#